data_7e55c976d702ed7a5f188d978cc214fc
#
_entry.id   7e55c976d702ed7a5f188d978cc214fc
#
_cell.length_a   1.000
_cell.length_b   1.000
_cell.length_c   1.000
_cell.angle_alpha   90.00
_cell.angle_beta   90.00
_cell.angle_gamma   90.00
#
_symmetry.space_group_name_H-M   'P 1'
#
loop_
_entity.id
_entity.type
_entity.pdbx_description
1 polymer ?
#
loop_
_entity_poly.entity_id
_entity_poly.type
_entity_poly.pdbx_seq_one_letter_code
_entity_poly.pdbx_strand_id
1 'polypeptide(L)'
;MTIQPIQDKFQSQITDSSNGQNVQVEFEHAAFVPHTDNTNTEHGFVSMQPIDSSTFYAIWLDGRNTGGMDHGGMDHGGHFMDSDHLDSKLATAMTLRGALLGRDGEIIESHLIDNAVCDCCNTSLVKTDRGLIAAYRNRSSDEIRDLYVSRYENGVWDTPNTVHNDGWQIAACPVNGPQLAFHSGVTAALWFTGADNVPRVKLAFSDDYGKNFDEAILLSENQPLGRVDIVMHNEQSAWVSYVERHEDAAKLHIKQVLRNGTIVQALILDEMEASRSGGFPQLSSFGDGLLVAWTEIGERASTIRTSYIKAL
;
A
#
# COMPACT_ATOMS: atom_id res chain seq x y z
N MET A 1 8.00 -12.94 31.48
CA MET A 1 8.48 -11.56 31.40
C MET A 1 7.26 -10.71 31.06
N THR A 2 6.78 -9.90 31.99
CA THR A 2 5.55 -9.13 31.81
C THR A 2 5.92 -7.92 30.96
N ILE A 3 5.43 -7.87 29.72
CA ILE A 3 5.59 -6.69 28.86
C ILE A 3 4.69 -5.60 29.47
N GLN A 4 5.31 -4.55 30.00
CA GLN A 4 4.55 -3.35 30.38
C GLN A 4 4.12 -2.63 29.11
N PRO A 5 2.86 -2.17 29.02
CA PRO A 5 2.44 -1.34 27.90
C PRO A 5 3.28 -0.06 27.88
N ILE A 6 3.82 0.25 26.70
CA ILE A 6 4.54 1.50 26.46
C ILE A 6 3.51 2.62 26.61
N GLN A 7 3.49 3.29 27.75
CA GLN A 7 2.73 4.52 27.98
C GLN A 7 3.50 5.72 27.42
N ASP A 8 3.87 5.68 26.16
CA ASP A 8 4.38 6.87 25.49
C ASP A 8 3.20 7.60 24.84
N LYS A 9 2.89 8.76 25.40
CA LYS A 9 1.97 9.70 24.75
C LYS A 9 2.64 10.19 23.47
N PHE A 10 2.22 9.67 22.32
CA PHE A 10 2.59 10.24 21.04
C PHE A 10 1.92 11.60 20.92
N GLN A 11 2.69 12.66 21.07
CA GLN A 11 2.27 14.02 20.74
C GLN A 11 2.79 14.34 19.34
N SER A 12 1.90 14.50 18.37
CA SER A 12 2.25 15.12 17.10
C SER A 12 1.81 16.58 17.11
N GLN A 13 2.73 17.48 16.79
CA GLN A 13 2.39 18.88 16.56
C GLN A 13 2.16 19.09 15.05
N ILE A 14 0.94 19.45 14.69
CA ILE A 14 0.61 19.89 13.34
C ILE A 14 0.50 21.40 13.38
N THR A 15 1.31 22.09 12.59
CA THR A 15 1.22 23.54 12.47
C THR A 15 0.24 23.88 11.34
N ASP A 16 -0.87 24.53 11.69
CA ASP A 16 -1.78 25.11 10.67
C ASP A 16 -1.10 26.33 10.04
N SER A 17 -0.68 26.18 8.79
CA SER A 17 0.03 27.23 8.05
C SER A 17 -0.85 28.44 7.70
N SER A 18 -2.18 28.34 7.84
CA SER A 18 -3.11 29.45 7.54
C SER A 18 -3.16 30.49 8.65
N ASN A 19 -2.91 30.11 9.90
CA ASN A 19 -3.00 30.99 11.07
C ASN A 19 -1.83 30.88 12.06
N GLY A 20 -0.84 30.02 11.79
CA GLY A 20 0.34 29.81 12.64
C GLY A 20 0.05 29.13 13.98
N GLN A 21 -1.15 28.54 14.14
CA GLN A 21 -1.49 27.81 15.37
C GLN A 21 -0.97 26.37 15.31
N ASN A 22 -0.30 25.96 16.39
CA ASN A 22 0.05 24.57 16.60
C ASN A 22 -1.18 23.81 17.08
N VAL A 23 -1.63 22.82 16.31
CA VAL A 23 -2.65 21.88 16.74
C VAL A 23 -1.95 20.72 17.43
N GLN A 24 -2.20 20.57 18.72
CA GLN A 24 -1.72 19.42 19.48
C GLN A 24 -2.77 18.31 19.38
N VAL A 25 -2.38 17.17 18.81
CA VAL A 25 -3.23 15.97 18.77
C VAL A 25 -2.81 15.09 19.94
N GLU A 26 -3.71 14.88 20.89
CA GLU A 26 -3.54 13.90 21.96
C GLU A 26 -4.32 12.63 21.59
N PHE A 27 -3.66 11.49 21.69
CA PHE A 27 -4.31 10.19 21.57
C PHE A 27 -4.81 9.74 22.94
N GLU A 28 -6.12 9.55 23.06
CA GLU A 28 -6.76 9.18 24.35
C GLU A 28 -6.55 7.69 24.71
N HIS A 29 -6.09 6.86 23.75
CA HIS A 29 -5.98 5.42 23.92
C HIS A 29 -4.53 4.95 23.80
N ALA A 30 -4.18 3.92 24.57
CA ALA A 30 -2.90 3.23 24.45
C ALA A 30 -2.79 2.52 23.10
N ALA A 31 -1.57 2.43 22.57
CA ALA A 31 -1.30 1.60 21.41
C ALA A 31 -1.62 0.12 21.72
N PHE A 32 -2.19 -0.59 20.77
CA PHE A 32 -2.45 -2.02 20.87
C PHE A 32 -1.79 -2.77 19.72
N VAL A 33 -1.58 -4.07 19.93
CA VAL A 33 -0.98 -4.97 18.93
C VAL A 33 -2.10 -5.77 18.27
N PRO A 34 -2.29 -5.68 16.95
CA PRO A 34 -3.39 -6.32 16.24
C PRO A 34 -3.22 -7.84 16.04
N HIS A 35 -2.19 -8.44 16.60
CA HIS A 35 -1.86 -9.87 16.49
C HIS A 35 -1.39 -10.43 17.81
N THR A 36 -1.46 -11.76 17.97
CA THR A 36 -1.13 -12.49 19.20
C THR A 36 -0.12 -13.63 18.99
N ASP A 37 0.72 -13.53 17.95
CA ASP A 37 1.66 -14.61 17.62
C ASP A 37 2.88 -14.68 18.55
N ASN A 38 3.15 -13.60 19.32
CA ASN A 38 4.27 -13.47 20.25
C ASN A 38 5.65 -13.70 19.60
N THR A 39 5.79 -13.49 18.31
CA THR A 39 7.08 -13.56 17.61
C THR A 39 7.82 -12.23 17.68
N ASN A 40 9.16 -12.26 17.57
CA ASN A 40 10.00 -11.08 17.45
C ASN A 40 10.32 -10.77 15.97
N THR A 41 9.43 -11.14 15.07
CA THR A 41 9.60 -10.92 13.64
C THR A 41 8.96 -9.59 13.22
N GLU A 42 9.30 -9.12 12.03
CA GLU A 42 8.77 -7.88 11.49
C GLU A 42 7.28 -8.01 11.15
N HIS A 43 6.50 -6.99 11.52
CA HIS A 43 5.12 -6.78 11.13
C HIS A 43 4.97 -5.34 10.68
N GLY A 44 4.35 -5.10 9.52
CA GLY A 44 4.28 -3.73 9.03
C GLY A 44 3.40 -3.54 7.79
N PHE A 45 3.55 -2.37 7.16
CA PHE A 45 2.80 -1.98 5.96
C PHE A 45 1.28 -2.11 6.14
N VAL A 46 0.79 -1.54 7.24
CA VAL A 46 -0.62 -1.62 7.64
C VAL A 46 -1.49 -0.75 6.75
N SER A 47 -2.60 -1.32 6.27
CA SER A 47 -3.72 -0.57 5.67
C SER A 47 -4.99 -0.82 6.47
N MET A 48 -5.80 0.23 6.66
CA MET A 48 -6.98 0.17 7.52
C MET A 48 -8.18 0.82 6.86
N GLN A 49 -9.38 0.26 7.14
CA GLN A 49 -10.65 0.84 6.73
C GLN A 49 -11.67 0.78 7.88
N PRO A 50 -12.36 1.89 8.18
CA PRO A 50 -13.46 1.87 9.12
C PRO A 50 -14.62 1.02 8.55
N ILE A 51 -15.12 0.08 9.34
CA ILE A 51 -16.29 -0.71 8.98
C ILE A 51 -17.56 0.01 9.44
N ASP A 52 -17.58 0.44 10.70
CA ASP A 52 -18.65 1.25 11.29
C ASP A 52 -18.07 2.22 12.35
N SER A 53 -18.92 2.78 13.21
CA SER A 53 -18.49 3.73 14.26
C SER A 53 -17.68 3.08 15.38
N SER A 54 -17.69 1.75 15.49
CA SER A 54 -17.10 0.98 16.59
C SER A 54 -16.01 0.01 16.15
N THR A 55 -15.92 -0.31 14.86
CA THR A 55 -15.01 -1.31 14.34
C THR A 55 -14.27 -0.82 13.10
N PHE A 56 -13.08 -1.37 12.90
CA PHE A 56 -12.27 -1.18 11.69
C PHE A 56 -11.58 -2.49 11.30
N TYR A 57 -11.29 -2.61 10.03
CA TYR A 57 -10.51 -3.73 9.51
C TYR A 57 -9.09 -3.26 9.19
N ALA A 58 -8.10 -4.01 9.64
CA ALA A 58 -6.69 -3.78 9.33
C ALA A 58 -6.11 -4.99 8.60
N ILE A 59 -5.24 -4.73 7.61
CA ILE A 59 -4.39 -5.74 7.00
C ILE A 59 -2.93 -5.34 7.17
N TRP A 60 -2.02 -6.33 7.24
CA TRP A 60 -0.58 -6.08 7.39
C TRP A 60 0.25 -7.21 6.81
N LEU A 61 1.50 -6.89 6.48
CA LEU A 61 2.53 -7.89 6.21
C LEU A 61 2.99 -8.50 7.53
N ASP A 62 2.97 -9.81 7.62
CA ASP A 62 3.19 -10.56 8.85
C ASP A 62 4.35 -11.54 8.70
N GLY A 63 5.40 -11.31 9.46
CA GLY A 63 6.65 -12.04 9.39
C GLY A 63 6.76 -13.25 10.33
N ARG A 64 5.67 -13.72 10.96
CA ARG A 64 5.73 -14.82 11.94
C ARG A 64 6.41 -16.09 11.43
N ASN A 65 6.37 -16.34 10.13
CA ASN A 65 6.99 -17.49 9.49
C ASN A 65 8.44 -17.26 9.07
N THR A 66 8.96 -16.02 9.13
CA THR A 66 10.30 -15.68 8.66
C THR A 66 11.41 -16.22 9.59
N GLY A 67 11.05 -16.75 10.75
CA GLY A 67 11.95 -17.50 11.62
C GLY A 67 13.07 -16.69 12.25
N GLY A 68 12.89 -15.38 12.41
CA GLY A 68 13.89 -14.51 13.05
C GLY A 68 15.23 -14.57 12.33
N MET A 69 15.24 -14.34 11.01
CA MET A 69 16.49 -14.22 10.26
C MET A 69 17.24 -13.02 10.82
N ASP A 70 18.31 -13.33 11.55
CA ASP A 70 19.36 -12.38 11.87
C ASP A 70 19.90 -11.86 10.53
N HIS A 71 19.77 -10.59 10.21
CA HIS A 71 20.25 -9.97 8.99
C HIS A 71 21.79 -9.90 8.91
N GLY A 72 22.47 -10.84 9.56
CA GLY A 72 23.90 -10.95 9.62
C GLY A 72 24.40 -12.38 9.46
N GLY A 73 24.48 -12.89 8.22
CA GLY A 73 25.22 -14.12 7.97
C GLY A 73 24.61 -15.02 6.91
N MET A 74 25.19 -15.00 5.71
CA MET A 74 25.04 -16.09 4.76
C MET A 74 25.67 -17.35 5.39
N ASP A 75 24.88 -18.37 5.65
CA ASP A 75 25.42 -19.71 5.84
C ASP A 75 24.69 -20.71 4.94
N HIS A 76 25.51 -21.42 4.15
CA HIS A 76 25.07 -22.48 3.26
C HIS A 76 25.16 -23.81 3.98
N GLY A 77 24.06 -24.55 4.08
CA GLY A 77 24.14 -25.98 4.28
C GLY A 77 23.06 -26.61 5.16
N GLY A 78 22.23 -27.44 4.57
CA GLY A 78 21.40 -28.40 5.30
C GLY A 78 20.22 -28.93 4.48
N HIS A 79 20.47 -29.99 3.69
CA HIS A 79 19.41 -30.79 3.08
C HIS A 79 18.54 -31.47 4.12
N PHE A 80 17.23 -31.24 4.10
CA PHE A 80 16.25 -32.25 4.50
C PHE A 80 15.19 -32.36 3.42
N MET A 81 15.08 -33.55 2.84
CA MET A 81 13.99 -33.95 1.97
C MET A 81 12.86 -34.47 2.86
N ASP A 82 11.68 -33.91 2.81
CA ASP A 82 10.44 -34.67 2.85
C ASP A 82 9.29 -33.93 2.19
N SER A 83 8.40 -34.70 1.63
CA SER A 83 7.42 -34.38 0.62
C SER A 83 6.10 -33.99 1.23
N ASP A 84 5.75 -32.71 1.12
CA ASP A 84 4.41 -32.22 0.77
C ASP A 84 4.61 -30.78 0.26
N HIS A 85 4.37 -30.58 -1.03
CA HIS A 85 4.90 -29.47 -1.82
C HIS A 85 4.31 -28.08 -1.49
N LEU A 86 4.64 -27.49 -0.35
CA LEU A 86 4.88 -26.05 -0.30
C LEU A 86 6.35 -25.84 -0.64
N ASP A 87 6.63 -25.12 -1.70
CA ASP A 87 8.00 -24.80 -2.10
C ASP A 87 8.77 -24.25 -0.89
N SER A 88 9.85 -24.91 -0.48
CA SER A 88 10.60 -24.60 0.75
C SER A 88 11.06 -23.14 0.82
N LYS A 89 11.16 -22.46 -0.33
CA LYS A 89 11.48 -21.03 -0.44
C LYS A 89 10.36 -20.13 0.07
N LEU A 90 9.09 -20.57 -0.03
CA LEU A 90 7.94 -19.79 0.42
C LEU A 90 7.55 -20.08 1.87
N ALA A 91 8.06 -21.17 2.45
CA ALA A 91 7.75 -21.53 3.84
C ALA A 91 8.18 -20.45 4.86
N THR A 92 9.18 -19.65 4.51
CA THR A 92 9.68 -18.53 5.33
C THR A 92 9.32 -17.15 4.76
N ALA A 93 8.39 -17.07 3.79
CA ALA A 93 7.92 -15.81 3.26
C ALA A 93 7.04 -15.06 4.27
N MET A 94 6.95 -13.75 4.14
CA MET A 94 5.90 -12.98 4.80
C MET A 94 4.53 -13.40 4.29
N THR A 95 3.55 -13.31 5.17
CA THR A 95 2.13 -13.55 4.85
C THR A 95 1.37 -12.24 4.86
N LEU A 96 0.25 -12.18 4.15
CA LEU A 96 -0.73 -11.10 4.34
C LEU A 96 -1.79 -11.57 5.32
N ARG A 97 -1.95 -10.84 6.40
CA ARG A 97 -2.97 -11.10 7.41
C ARG A 97 -3.88 -9.90 7.59
N GLY A 98 -5.04 -10.15 8.18
CA GLY A 98 -5.97 -9.10 8.52
C GLY A 98 -6.80 -9.45 9.74
N ALA A 99 -7.36 -8.42 10.39
CA ALA A 99 -8.24 -8.57 11.52
C ALA A 99 -9.35 -7.51 11.50
N LEU A 100 -10.53 -7.90 11.95
CA LEU A 100 -11.57 -6.99 12.38
C LEU A 100 -11.32 -6.64 13.83
N LEU A 101 -11.23 -5.36 14.13
CA LEU A 101 -10.80 -4.81 15.40
C LEU A 101 -11.86 -3.87 15.98
N GLY A 102 -12.11 -3.96 17.28
CA GLY A 102 -12.87 -2.98 18.05
C GLY A 102 -12.03 -1.70 18.29
N ARG A 103 -12.70 -0.60 18.67
CA ARG A 103 -12.03 0.68 18.98
C ARG A 103 -11.06 0.59 20.15
N ASP A 104 -11.25 -0.35 21.05
CA ASP A 104 -10.39 -0.65 22.20
C ASP A 104 -9.24 -1.62 21.88
N GLY A 105 -9.13 -2.05 20.61
CA GLY A 105 -8.13 -2.99 20.15
C GLY A 105 -8.52 -4.46 20.34
N GLU A 106 -9.77 -4.76 20.72
CA GLU A 106 -10.26 -6.15 20.73
C GLU A 106 -10.19 -6.75 19.33
N ILE A 107 -9.56 -7.93 19.21
CA ILE A 107 -9.53 -8.70 17.97
C ILE A 107 -10.83 -9.52 17.89
N ILE A 108 -11.75 -9.09 17.03
CA ILE A 108 -13.05 -9.73 16.82
C ILE A 108 -12.90 -10.93 15.87
N GLU A 109 -12.17 -10.74 14.78
CA GLU A 109 -11.87 -11.77 13.77
C GLU A 109 -10.41 -11.63 13.30
N SER A 110 -9.79 -12.73 12.91
CA SER A 110 -8.42 -12.75 12.36
C SER A 110 -8.33 -13.72 11.20
N HIS A 111 -7.70 -13.31 10.10
CA HIS A 111 -7.62 -14.05 8.86
C HIS A 111 -6.18 -14.12 8.32
N LEU A 112 -5.83 -15.27 7.73
CA LEU A 112 -4.75 -15.38 6.77
C LEU A 112 -5.34 -15.10 5.38
N ILE A 113 -4.84 -14.07 4.70
CA ILE A 113 -5.33 -13.66 3.38
C ILE A 113 -4.48 -14.30 2.28
N ASP A 114 -3.15 -14.25 2.45
CA ASP A 114 -2.19 -14.90 1.55
C ASP A 114 -0.97 -15.41 2.32
N ASN A 115 -0.44 -16.55 1.93
CA ASN A 115 0.65 -17.25 2.62
C ASN A 115 2.05 -16.89 2.11
N ALA A 116 2.17 -16.15 1.00
CA ALA A 116 3.46 -15.75 0.44
C ALA A 116 3.37 -14.40 -0.28
N VAL A 117 3.89 -13.35 0.33
CA VAL A 117 3.82 -11.98 -0.19
C VAL A 117 5.17 -11.28 -0.17
N CYS A 118 5.28 -10.18 -0.88
CA CYS A 118 6.46 -9.31 -0.86
C CYS A 118 6.70 -8.74 0.53
N ASP A 119 7.92 -8.84 1.03
CA ASP A 119 8.28 -8.52 2.42
C ASP A 119 8.30 -7.01 2.72
N CYS A 120 8.33 -6.15 1.71
CA CYS A 120 8.67 -4.73 1.87
C CYS A 120 7.83 -3.78 1.00
N CYS A 121 6.67 -4.22 0.56
CA CYS A 121 5.79 -3.40 -0.26
C CYS A 121 4.54 -3.00 0.53
N ASN A 122 4.17 -1.72 0.47
CA ASN A 122 2.91 -1.28 1.08
C ASN A 122 1.72 -2.05 0.52
N THR A 123 0.73 -2.24 1.37
CA THR A 123 -0.57 -2.80 1.04
C THR A 123 -1.56 -1.69 0.76
N SER A 124 -2.70 -2.03 0.19
CA SER A 124 -3.83 -1.12 0.04
C SER A 124 -5.13 -1.84 0.39
N LEU A 125 -6.02 -1.16 1.10
CA LEU A 125 -7.31 -1.69 1.50
C LEU A 125 -8.38 -0.65 1.20
N VAL A 126 -9.44 -1.04 0.48
CA VAL A 126 -10.59 -0.17 0.25
C VAL A 126 -11.88 -0.83 0.71
N LYS A 127 -12.78 -0.01 1.24
CA LYS A 127 -14.14 -0.44 1.59
C LYS A 127 -15.05 -0.23 0.40
N THR A 128 -15.89 -1.21 0.13
CA THR A 128 -16.94 -1.18 -0.88
C THR A 128 -18.31 -1.33 -0.22
N ASP A 129 -19.38 -1.26 -1.00
CA ASP A 129 -20.73 -1.55 -0.54
C ASP A 129 -21.01 -3.05 -0.35
N ARG A 130 -20.07 -3.95 -0.73
CA ARG A 130 -20.16 -5.40 -0.52
C ARG A 130 -19.19 -5.94 0.52
N GLY A 131 -18.18 -5.17 0.92
CA GLY A 131 -17.16 -5.60 1.85
C GLY A 131 -15.84 -4.85 1.63
N LEU A 132 -14.72 -5.56 1.57
CA LEU A 132 -13.39 -4.97 1.42
C LEU A 132 -12.66 -5.58 0.21
N ILE A 133 -11.73 -4.81 -0.35
CA ILE A 133 -10.76 -5.29 -1.33
C ILE A 133 -9.36 -4.93 -0.84
N ALA A 134 -8.51 -5.93 -0.69
CA ALA A 134 -7.09 -5.78 -0.40
C ALA A 134 -6.28 -5.93 -1.67
N ALA A 135 -5.28 -5.05 -1.86
CA ALA A 135 -4.27 -5.21 -2.89
C ALA A 135 -2.88 -5.21 -2.28
N TYR A 136 -2.03 -6.03 -2.83
CA TYR A 136 -0.67 -6.25 -2.34
C TYR A 136 0.19 -6.87 -3.44
N ARG A 137 1.47 -6.93 -3.21
CA ARG A 137 2.39 -7.60 -4.11
C ARG A 137 2.61 -9.04 -3.64
N ASN A 138 2.20 -10.00 -4.48
CA ASN A 138 2.40 -11.43 -4.23
C ASN A 138 3.89 -11.80 -4.36
N ARG A 139 4.26 -13.01 -3.95
CA ARG A 139 5.58 -13.60 -4.13
C ARG A 139 5.44 -15.07 -4.54
N SER A 140 5.86 -15.41 -5.77
CA SER A 140 5.97 -16.80 -6.20
C SER A 140 7.33 -17.41 -5.87
N SER A 141 7.45 -18.73 -6.01
CA SER A 141 8.73 -19.46 -5.87
C SER A 141 9.80 -19.02 -6.86
N ASP A 142 9.40 -18.47 -8.01
CA ASP A 142 10.27 -17.90 -9.03
C ASP A 142 10.55 -16.41 -8.82
N GLU A 143 10.18 -15.87 -7.64
CA GLU A 143 10.33 -14.46 -7.29
C GLU A 143 9.54 -13.51 -8.21
N ILE A 144 8.43 -14.00 -8.79
CA ILE A 144 7.50 -13.11 -9.50
C ILE A 144 6.70 -12.34 -8.46
N ARG A 145 6.72 -11.02 -8.57
CA ARG A 145 6.13 -10.06 -7.62
C ARG A 145 5.04 -9.24 -8.28
N ASP A 146 4.07 -9.88 -8.92
CA ASP A 146 2.94 -9.22 -9.56
C ASP A 146 1.90 -8.72 -8.54
N LEU A 147 1.04 -7.81 -8.99
CA LEU A 147 -0.04 -7.26 -8.17
C LEU A 147 -1.18 -8.26 -8.04
N TYR A 148 -1.57 -8.55 -6.80
CA TYR A 148 -2.71 -9.40 -6.46
C TYR A 148 -3.76 -8.64 -5.67
N VAL A 149 -5.00 -9.12 -5.78
CA VAL A 149 -6.13 -8.67 -4.97
C VAL A 149 -6.83 -9.87 -4.32
N SER A 150 -7.44 -9.63 -3.16
CA SER A 150 -8.36 -10.52 -2.50
C SER A 150 -9.54 -9.69 -1.97
N ARG A 151 -10.74 -10.29 -1.93
CA ARG A 151 -11.97 -9.62 -1.53
C ARG A 151 -12.52 -10.27 -0.28
N TYR A 152 -12.99 -9.45 0.63
CA TYR A 152 -13.67 -9.87 1.84
C TYR A 152 -15.16 -9.59 1.72
N GLU A 153 -15.94 -10.65 1.61
CA GLU A 153 -17.41 -10.59 1.54
C GLU A 153 -18.01 -11.62 2.50
N ASN A 154 -19.05 -11.25 3.23
CA ASN A 154 -19.77 -12.16 4.14
C ASN A 154 -18.86 -12.86 5.18
N GLY A 155 -17.85 -12.18 5.71
CA GLY A 155 -16.96 -12.74 6.73
C GLY A 155 -15.80 -13.59 6.18
N VAL A 156 -15.61 -13.65 4.86
CA VAL A 156 -14.61 -14.55 4.25
C VAL A 156 -13.81 -13.81 3.18
N TRP A 157 -12.49 -14.02 3.18
CA TRP A 157 -11.61 -13.64 2.09
C TRP A 157 -11.65 -14.70 0.98
N ASP A 158 -11.75 -14.26 -0.26
CA ASP A 158 -11.68 -15.17 -1.41
C ASP A 158 -10.21 -15.53 -1.77
N THR A 159 -10.06 -16.49 -2.68
CA THR A 159 -8.75 -16.86 -3.19
C THR A 159 -8.15 -15.66 -3.95
N PRO A 160 -6.92 -15.25 -3.59
CA PRO A 160 -6.25 -14.15 -4.28
C PRO A 160 -6.09 -14.38 -5.77
N ASN A 161 -6.27 -13.32 -6.55
CA ASN A 161 -6.06 -13.35 -8.00
C ASN A 161 -5.24 -12.16 -8.47
N THR A 162 -4.53 -12.32 -9.57
CA THR A 162 -3.70 -11.27 -10.16
C THR A 162 -4.57 -10.19 -10.83
N VAL A 163 -4.19 -8.92 -10.65
CA VAL A 163 -4.77 -7.80 -11.40
C VAL A 163 -4.26 -7.78 -12.83
N HIS A 164 -2.98 -8.06 -13.01
CA HIS A 164 -2.30 -8.09 -14.30
C HIS A 164 -1.05 -8.97 -14.22
N ASN A 165 -0.83 -9.79 -15.24
CA ASN A 165 0.35 -10.64 -15.34
C ASN A 165 1.51 -9.85 -15.95
N ASP A 166 2.19 -9.03 -15.14
CA ASP A 166 3.40 -8.31 -15.57
C ASP A 166 4.59 -9.26 -15.74
N GLY A 167 4.63 -10.35 -14.97
CA GLY A 167 5.76 -11.27 -14.91
C GLY A 167 6.99 -10.62 -14.28
N TRP A 168 6.81 -9.70 -13.34
CA TRP A 168 7.93 -8.98 -12.74
C TRP A 168 8.72 -9.88 -11.79
N GLN A 169 9.76 -10.49 -12.33
CA GLN A 169 10.70 -11.30 -11.57
C GLN A 169 11.75 -10.43 -10.88
N ILE A 170 11.75 -10.43 -9.54
CA ILE A 170 12.69 -9.64 -8.75
C ILE A 170 12.98 -10.30 -7.40
N ALA A 171 14.21 -10.77 -7.20
CA ALA A 171 14.70 -11.31 -5.92
C ALA A 171 15.27 -10.18 -5.03
N ALA A 172 14.51 -9.10 -4.84
CA ALA A 172 14.89 -7.92 -4.08
C ALA A 172 13.66 -7.20 -3.51
N CYS A 173 13.90 -6.14 -2.73
CA CYS A 173 12.86 -5.29 -2.14
C CYS A 173 12.50 -4.11 -3.07
N PRO A 174 11.44 -4.18 -3.87
CA PRO A 174 11.06 -3.08 -4.75
C PRO A 174 10.51 -1.85 -4.00
N VAL A 175 9.96 -2.03 -2.80
CA VAL A 175 9.36 -0.98 -1.96
C VAL A 175 8.34 -0.14 -2.73
N ASN A 176 7.55 -0.79 -3.57
CA ASN A 176 6.52 -0.19 -4.41
C ASN A 176 5.29 -1.11 -4.41
N GLY A 177 4.42 -0.92 -3.44
CA GLY A 177 3.12 -1.59 -3.41
C GLY A 177 2.10 -0.89 -4.28
N PRO A 178 0.93 -1.52 -4.45
CA PRO A 178 -0.20 -0.96 -5.18
C PRO A 178 -0.98 0.05 -4.36
N GLN A 179 -1.87 0.76 -5.06
CA GLN A 179 -2.94 1.54 -4.45
C GLN A 179 -4.28 1.23 -5.12
N LEU A 180 -5.32 1.15 -4.32
CA LEU A 180 -6.70 0.97 -4.74
C LEU A 180 -7.53 2.23 -4.47
N ALA A 181 -8.52 2.45 -5.31
CA ALA A 181 -9.62 3.37 -5.04
C ALA A 181 -10.94 2.73 -5.45
N PHE A 182 -12.02 3.08 -4.76
CA PHE A 182 -13.36 2.59 -5.04
C PHE A 182 -14.37 3.73 -5.06
N HIS A 183 -15.28 3.71 -6.02
CA HIS A 183 -16.41 4.64 -6.10
C HIS A 183 -17.58 4.00 -6.85
N SER A 184 -18.77 3.94 -6.23
CA SER A 184 -20.03 3.55 -6.88
C SER A 184 -19.93 2.26 -7.72
N GLY A 185 -19.36 1.20 -7.17
CA GLY A 185 -19.24 -0.10 -7.84
C GLY A 185 -17.99 -0.26 -8.71
N VAL A 186 -17.24 0.81 -8.99
CA VAL A 186 -16.00 0.79 -9.79
C VAL A 186 -14.80 0.77 -8.87
N THR A 187 -13.91 -0.20 -9.06
CA THR A 187 -12.61 -0.30 -8.41
C THR A 187 -11.52 0.10 -9.41
N ALA A 188 -10.55 0.90 -8.96
CA ALA A 188 -9.35 1.20 -9.73
C ALA A 188 -8.12 0.71 -8.98
N ALA A 189 -7.17 0.10 -9.70
CA ALA A 189 -5.88 -0.35 -9.18
C ALA A 189 -4.75 0.39 -9.91
N LEU A 190 -3.85 0.99 -9.15
CA LEU A 190 -2.68 1.70 -9.64
C LEU A 190 -1.41 1.03 -9.09
N TRP A 191 -0.44 0.74 -9.96
CA TRP A 191 0.79 0.09 -9.53
C TRP A 191 1.99 0.46 -10.38
N PHE A 192 3.14 0.22 -9.80
CA PHE A 192 4.44 0.25 -10.47
C PHE A 192 4.85 -1.17 -10.84
N THR A 193 5.54 -1.35 -11.96
CA THR A 193 6.22 -2.60 -12.33
C THR A 193 7.57 -2.30 -12.96
N GLY A 194 8.53 -3.18 -12.75
CA GLY A 194 9.84 -3.16 -13.39
C GLY A 194 10.06 -4.37 -14.29
N ALA A 195 8.97 -5.01 -14.75
CA ALA A 195 9.07 -6.15 -15.66
C ALA A 195 9.87 -5.81 -16.92
N ASP A 196 10.60 -6.78 -17.45
CA ASP A 196 11.52 -6.64 -18.59
C ASP A 196 12.62 -5.59 -18.38
N ASN A 197 12.93 -5.24 -17.12
CA ASN A 197 13.82 -4.15 -16.74
C ASN A 197 13.37 -2.76 -17.27
N VAL A 198 12.09 -2.59 -17.55
CA VAL A 198 11.50 -1.31 -17.94
C VAL A 198 10.52 -0.86 -16.85
N PRO A 199 10.88 0.19 -16.07
CA PRO A 199 9.97 0.71 -15.06
C PRO A 199 8.74 1.33 -15.70
N ARG A 200 7.56 0.96 -15.21
CA ARG A 200 6.26 1.46 -15.69
C ARG A 200 5.30 1.73 -14.54
N VAL A 201 4.42 2.68 -14.74
CA VAL A 201 3.23 2.90 -13.91
C VAL A 201 2.01 2.56 -14.73
N LYS A 202 1.16 1.69 -14.19
CA LYS A 202 -0.05 1.19 -14.84
C LYS A 202 -1.29 1.40 -13.98
N LEU A 203 -2.43 1.56 -14.63
CA LEU A 203 -3.75 1.73 -14.04
C LEU A 203 -4.72 0.75 -14.70
N ALA A 204 -5.58 0.10 -13.92
CA ALA A 204 -6.67 -0.72 -14.44
C ALA A 204 -7.95 -0.46 -13.63
N PHE A 205 -9.09 -0.65 -14.29
CA PHE A 205 -10.42 -0.52 -13.68
C PHE A 205 -11.15 -1.86 -13.65
N SER A 206 -12.11 -1.99 -12.76
CA SER A 206 -12.96 -3.16 -12.58
C SER A 206 -14.38 -2.70 -12.27
N ASP A 207 -15.37 -3.32 -12.93
CA ASP A 207 -16.81 -3.09 -12.69
C ASP A 207 -17.44 -4.19 -11.80
N ASP A 208 -16.66 -5.15 -11.38
CA ASP A 208 -17.14 -6.32 -10.63
C ASP A 208 -16.45 -6.48 -9.28
N TYR A 209 -16.15 -5.34 -8.62
CA TYR A 209 -15.55 -5.27 -7.29
C TYR A 209 -14.15 -5.92 -7.23
N GLY A 210 -13.35 -5.72 -8.26
CA GLY A 210 -11.98 -6.24 -8.32
C GLY A 210 -11.88 -7.73 -8.62
N LYS A 211 -12.96 -8.37 -9.09
CA LYS A 211 -12.89 -9.77 -9.50
C LYS A 211 -12.14 -9.94 -10.82
N ASN A 212 -12.42 -9.04 -11.76
CA ASN A 212 -11.69 -8.95 -13.02
C ASN A 212 -11.35 -7.48 -13.28
N PHE A 213 -10.19 -7.24 -13.87
CA PHE A 213 -9.78 -5.90 -14.28
C PHE A 213 -9.73 -5.78 -15.79
N ASP A 214 -10.04 -4.60 -16.29
CA ASP A 214 -9.88 -4.24 -17.70
C ASP A 214 -8.38 -4.26 -18.10
N GLU A 215 -8.10 -4.11 -19.38
CA GLU A 215 -6.73 -3.99 -19.88
C GLU A 215 -6.01 -2.79 -19.22
N ALA A 216 -4.74 -2.98 -18.86
CA ALA A 216 -3.98 -1.98 -18.14
C ALA A 216 -3.64 -0.78 -19.01
N ILE A 217 -3.95 0.41 -18.52
CA ILE A 217 -3.58 1.71 -19.11
C ILE A 217 -2.14 2.03 -18.68
N LEU A 218 -1.24 2.23 -19.64
CA LEU A 218 0.12 2.69 -19.38
C LEU A 218 0.12 4.20 -19.10
N LEU A 219 0.55 4.61 -17.91
CA LEU A 219 0.61 6.03 -17.50
C LEU A 219 2.00 6.64 -17.67
N SER A 220 3.04 5.85 -17.46
CA SER A 220 4.44 6.24 -17.65
C SER A 220 5.35 5.04 -17.83
N GLU A 221 6.34 5.17 -18.72
CA GLU A 221 7.53 4.34 -18.84
C GLU A 221 8.82 5.22 -18.97
N ASN A 222 8.71 6.51 -18.61
CA ASN A 222 9.81 7.45 -18.64
C ASN A 222 10.53 7.49 -17.29
N GLN A 223 11.13 6.36 -16.89
CA GLN A 223 11.85 6.16 -15.63
C GLN A 223 11.04 6.49 -14.36
N PRO A 224 9.78 6.02 -14.24
CA PRO A 224 9.05 6.23 -13.00
C PRO A 224 9.74 5.51 -11.83
N LEU A 225 9.71 6.15 -10.67
CA LEU A 225 10.15 5.59 -9.39
C LEU A 225 8.99 4.88 -8.65
N GLY A 226 7.77 4.97 -9.17
CA GLY A 226 6.57 4.48 -8.53
C GLY A 226 6.04 5.46 -7.48
N ARG A 227 5.92 5.04 -6.22
CA ARG A 227 5.35 5.83 -5.12
C ARG A 227 3.96 6.35 -5.47
N VAL A 228 3.15 5.43 -5.95
CA VAL A 228 1.84 5.71 -6.52
C VAL A 228 0.79 5.97 -5.45
N ASP A 229 -0.19 6.82 -5.76
CA ASP A 229 -1.44 6.95 -5.02
C ASP A 229 -2.60 7.29 -5.95
N ILE A 230 -3.85 6.94 -5.56
CA ILE A 230 -5.03 7.06 -6.40
C ILE A 230 -6.27 7.41 -5.58
N VAL A 231 -7.12 8.27 -6.13
CA VAL A 231 -8.50 8.48 -5.67
C VAL A 231 -9.44 8.51 -6.86
N MET A 232 -10.63 7.92 -6.72
CA MET A 232 -11.66 8.07 -7.74
C MET A 232 -12.23 9.50 -7.69
N HIS A 233 -12.31 10.14 -8.85
CA HIS A 233 -13.04 11.40 -9.00
C HIS A 233 -14.55 11.14 -9.17
N ASN A 234 -14.87 10.16 -9.98
CA ASN A 234 -16.22 9.61 -10.20
C ASN A 234 -16.10 8.21 -10.82
N GLU A 235 -17.20 7.60 -11.24
CA GLU A 235 -17.22 6.26 -11.85
C GLU A 235 -16.44 6.18 -13.18
N GLN A 236 -16.14 7.30 -13.83
CA GLN A 236 -15.52 7.37 -15.14
C GLN A 236 -14.06 7.80 -15.12
N SER A 237 -13.57 8.31 -13.97
CA SER A 237 -12.21 8.87 -13.89
C SER A 237 -11.60 8.75 -12.50
N ALA A 238 -10.27 8.67 -12.49
CA ALA A 238 -9.46 8.69 -11.28
C ALA A 238 -8.39 9.78 -11.36
N TRP A 239 -8.05 10.34 -10.19
CA TRP A 239 -6.83 11.09 -9.99
C TRP A 239 -5.73 10.12 -9.55
N VAL A 240 -4.59 10.23 -10.16
CA VAL A 240 -3.42 9.41 -9.88
C VAL A 240 -2.20 10.29 -9.63
N SER A 241 -1.35 9.85 -8.71
CA SER A 241 -0.01 10.42 -8.54
C SER A 241 1.05 9.34 -8.72
N TYR A 242 2.21 9.75 -9.18
CA TYR A 242 3.42 8.94 -9.20
C TYR A 242 4.63 9.85 -9.26
N VAL A 243 5.77 9.31 -8.86
CA VAL A 243 7.06 10.01 -8.91
C VAL A 243 7.88 9.47 -10.07
N GLU A 244 8.47 10.37 -10.85
CA GLU A 244 9.27 10.05 -12.03
C GLU A 244 10.65 10.71 -11.92
N ARG A 245 11.72 9.98 -12.29
CA ARG A 245 13.09 10.50 -12.28
C ARG A 245 13.25 11.56 -13.36
N HIS A 246 13.94 12.63 -12.99
CA HIS A 246 14.30 13.71 -13.91
C HIS A 246 15.73 14.18 -13.59
N GLU A 247 16.70 13.74 -14.38
CA GLU A 247 18.11 13.97 -14.10
C GLU A 247 18.50 13.47 -12.69
N ASP A 248 19.03 14.34 -11.83
CA ASP A 248 19.46 14.02 -10.46
C ASP A 248 18.31 14.13 -9.42
N ALA A 249 17.16 14.66 -9.81
CA ALA A 249 15.98 14.86 -8.97
C ALA A 249 14.83 13.91 -9.37
N ALA A 250 13.68 14.09 -8.76
CA ALA A 250 12.45 13.44 -9.14
C ALA A 250 11.31 14.46 -9.19
N LYS A 251 10.26 14.17 -9.96
CA LYS A 251 9.09 15.04 -10.10
C LYS A 251 7.82 14.30 -9.71
N LEU A 252 6.97 14.99 -8.95
CA LEU A 252 5.64 14.51 -8.60
C LEU A 252 4.66 14.84 -9.72
N HIS A 253 4.21 13.80 -10.39
CA HIS A 253 3.20 13.87 -11.45
C HIS A 253 1.81 13.62 -10.87
N ILE A 254 0.84 14.44 -11.29
CA ILE A 254 -0.58 14.27 -11.01
C ILE A 254 -1.31 14.21 -12.33
N LYS A 255 -2.17 13.21 -12.52
CA LYS A 255 -3.01 13.08 -13.72
C LYS A 255 -4.45 12.77 -13.34
N GLN A 256 -5.40 13.35 -14.05
CA GLN A 256 -6.77 12.87 -14.11
C GLN A 256 -6.94 12.02 -15.35
N VAL A 257 -7.33 10.76 -15.16
CA VAL A 257 -7.37 9.74 -16.21
C VAL A 257 -8.76 9.15 -16.31
N LEU A 258 -9.33 9.14 -17.51
CA LEU A 258 -10.59 8.45 -17.79
C LEU A 258 -10.36 6.95 -17.91
N ARG A 259 -11.41 6.16 -17.74
CA ARG A 259 -11.38 4.69 -17.90
C ARG A 259 -10.89 4.21 -19.27
N ASN A 260 -11.08 4.99 -20.31
CA ASN A 260 -10.59 4.70 -21.66
C ASN A 260 -9.11 5.10 -21.89
N GLY A 261 -8.41 5.53 -20.85
CA GLY A 261 -7.01 5.96 -20.90
C GLY A 261 -6.78 7.41 -21.30
N THR A 262 -7.84 8.19 -21.59
CA THR A 262 -7.69 9.61 -21.92
C THR A 262 -7.24 10.39 -20.69
N ILE A 263 -6.16 11.16 -20.82
CA ILE A 263 -5.68 12.09 -19.79
C ILE A 263 -6.42 13.41 -19.97
N VAL A 264 -7.26 13.77 -19.00
CA VAL A 264 -8.04 15.02 -19.00
C VAL A 264 -7.20 16.18 -18.49
N GLN A 265 -6.42 15.93 -17.45
CA GLN A 265 -5.55 16.92 -16.82
C GLN A 265 -4.23 16.27 -16.42
N ALA A 266 -3.12 16.97 -16.63
CA ALA A 266 -1.80 16.53 -16.23
C ALA A 266 -1.00 17.71 -15.67
N LEU A 267 -0.37 17.51 -14.51
CA LEU A 267 0.40 18.49 -13.80
C LEU A 267 1.71 17.86 -13.31
N ILE A 268 2.77 18.66 -13.28
CA ILE A 268 3.96 18.40 -12.45
C ILE A 268 3.85 19.36 -11.27
N LEU A 269 3.69 18.81 -10.09
CA LEU A 269 3.34 19.61 -8.92
C LEU A 269 4.59 20.18 -8.23
N ASP A 270 5.61 19.35 -8.06
CA ASP A 270 6.83 19.76 -7.36
C ASP A 270 8.02 18.86 -7.73
N GLU A 271 9.23 19.28 -7.34
CA GLU A 271 10.41 18.41 -7.31
C GLU A 271 10.46 17.69 -5.96
N MET A 272 10.86 16.42 -6.00
CA MET A 272 10.99 15.56 -4.84
C MET A 272 12.38 14.95 -4.75
N GLU A 273 12.74 14.51 -3.56
CA GLU A 273 13.91 13.67 -3.38
C GLU A 273 13.73 12.32 -4.10
N ALA A 274 14.70 11.98 -4.97
CA ALA A 274 14.64 10.73 -5.73
C ALA A 274 14.90 9.50 -4.86
N SER A 275 15.59 9.65 -3.73
CA SER A 275 15.84 8.57 -2.77
C SER A 275 14.56 8.17 -2.02
N ARG A 276 14.63 7.05 -1.30
CA ARG A 276 13.48 6.54 -0.51
C ARG A 276 13.01 7.50 0.58
N SER A 277 13.86 8.42 1.04
CA SER A 277 13.50 9.42 2.05
C SER A 277 12.41 10.39 1.60
N GLY A 278 12.24 10.61 0.27
CA GLY A 278 11.17 11.45 -0.27
C GLY A 278 9.74 10.97 0.01
N GLY A 279 9.59 9.76 0.58
CA GLY A 279 8.30 9.23 1.00
C GLY A 279 7.34 8.94 -0.16
N PHE A 280 6.07 8.77 0.19
CA PHE A 280 4.98 8.48 -0.73
C PHE A 280 3.98 9.63 -0.68
N PRO A 281 3.77 10.37 -1.78
CA PRO A 281 2.70 11.38 -1.88
C PRO A 281 1.33 10.75 -1.58
N GLN A 282 0.45 11.52 -0.96
CA GLN A 282 -0.90 11.09 -0.59
C GLN A 282 -1.94 11.97 -1.25
N LEU A 283 -2.98 11.34 -1.75
CA LEU A 283 -4.11 11.98 -2.41
C LEU A 283 -5.37 11.85 -1.55
N SER A 284 -6.19 12.86 -1.54
CA SER A 284 -7.53 12.82 -0.96
C SER A 284 -8.50 13.67 -1.77
N SER A 285 -9.70 13.17 -2.00
CA SER A 285 -10.77 13.97 -2.57
C SER A 285 -11.20 15.05 -1.56
N PHE A 286 -11.30 16.29 -2.02
CA PHE A 286 -11.74 17.40 -1.18
C PHE A 286 -12.58 18.37 -1.99
N GLY A 287 -13.85 18.53 -1.61
CA GLY A 287 -14.81 19.34 -2.35
C GLY A 287 -14.96 18.84 -3.80
N ASP A 288 -14.76 19.74 -4.76
CA ASP A 288 -14.79 19.48 -6.21
C ASP A 288 -13.39 19.19 -6.79
N GLY A 289 -12.39 18.95 -5.96
CA GLY A 289 -11.00 18.77 -6.38
C GLY A 289 -10.23 17.75 -5.59
N LEU A 290 -8.92 17.86 -5.67
CA LEU A 290 -7.92 16.97 -5.13
C LEU A 290 -7.02 17.71 -4.13
N LEU A 291 -6.90 17.19 -2.91
CA LEU A 291 -5.86 17.57 -1.98
C LEU A 291 -4.67 16.62 -2.15
N VAL A 292 -3.48 17.17 -2.27
CA VAL A 292 -2.22 16.43 -2.39
C VAL A 292 -1.32 16.80 -1.23
N ALA A 293 -0.71 15.79 -0.58
CA ALA A 293 0.31 15.99 0.45
C ALA A 293 1.57 15.21 0.10
N TRP A 294 2.75 15.80 0.30
CA TRP A 294 4.04 15.15 0.07
C TRP A 294 5.10 15.65 1.04
N THR A 295 6.19 14.90 1.16
CA THR A 295 7.32 15.26 2.02
C THR A 295 8.37 16.03 1.23
N GLU A 296 8.71 17.23 1.69
CA GLU A 296 9.89 17.98 1.28
C GLU A 296 11.02 17.70 2.26
N ILE A 297 12.13 17.19 1.75
CA ILE A 297 13.32 16.87 2.56
C ILE A 297 14.19 18.09 2.67
N GLY A 298 14.32 18.66 3.87
CA GLY A 298 15.22 19.76 4.15
C GLY A 298 16.51 19.27 4.83
N GLU A 299 17.53 20.11 4.87
CA GLU A 299 18.83 19.79 5.45
C GLU A 299 18.78 19.40 6.95
N ARG A 300 17.83 19.95 7.72
CA ARG A 300 17.72 19.74 9.17
C ARG A 300 16.43 19.06 9.59
N ALA A 301 15.38 19.19 8.80
CA ALA A 301 14.06 18.64 9.09
C ALA A 301 13.28 18.46 7.79
N SER A 302 12.40 17.46 7.75
CA SER A 302 11.45 17.28 6.67
C SER A 302 10.17 18.06 6.97
N THR A 303 9.52 18.55 5.91
CA THR A 303 8.27 19.32 5.99
C THR A 303 7.21 18.65 5.14
N ILE A 304 5.97 18.64 5.60
CA ILE A 304 4.83 18.23 4.78
C ILE A 304 4.34 19.44 3.98
N ARG A 305 4.34 19.28 2.66
CA ARG A 305 3.76 20.25 1.72
C ARG A 305 2.38 19.75 1.30
N THR A 306 1.48 20.69 1.07
CA THR A 306 0.14 20.39 0.58
C THR A 306 -0.24 21.30 -0.57
N SER A 307 -1.08 20.80 -1.47
CA SER A 307 -1.65 21.59 -2.57
C SER A 307 -3.08 21.16 -2.84
N TYR A 308 -3.92 22.10 -3.23
CA TYR A 308 -5.27 21.83 -3.71
C TYR A 308 -5.34 22.04 -5.23
N ILE A 309 -5.85 21.04 -5.94
CA ILE A 309 -6.04 21.06 -7.40
C ILE A 309 -7.53 20.98 -7.67
N LYS A 310 -8.08 22.03 -8.28
CA LYS A 310 -9.47 22.05 -8.72
C LYS A 310 -9.64 21.16 -9.95
N ALA A 311 -10.68 20.31 -9.95
CA ALA A 311 -11.06 19.56 -11.15
C ALA A 311 -11.55 20.52 -12.26
N LEU A 312 -11.26 20.17 -13.53
CA LEU A 312 -11.69 20.95 -14.70
C LEU A 312 -13.15 20.67 -15.04
#